data_ea1561893a71b72225e36620457aa42e
#
_entry.id   ea1561893a71b72225e36620457aa42e
#
_cell.length_a   1.000
_cell.length_b   1.000
_cell.length_c   1.000
_cell.angle_alpha   90.00
_cell.angle_beta   90.00
_cell.angle_gamma   90.00
#
_symmetry.space_group_name_H-M   'P 1'
#
loop_
_entity.id
_entity.type
_entity.pdbx_description
1 polymer ?
#
loop_
_entity_poly.entity_id
_entity_poly.type
_entity_poly.pdbx_seq_one_letter_code
_entity_poly.pdbx_strand_id
1 'polypeptide(L)'
;HEAVLQLNKEDAPEILMIGNSITHFWGGEPAGPQRGKESWDKLFKGKHVRNLGFGWDKIENMLWRIYHGELDGYQAKDIVALPGTNNLQSNTDEEILQGISTLIEAIQQRQPTARLCILGIYPRKDMEERVKLFNAKLKKELADKKVIYLDLASYFTNKDGSINWNLFSDGLHPTKEGYNLIAKGLKEKFFK
;
A
#
# COMPACT_ATOMS: atom_id res chain seq x y z
N HIS A 1 6.42 3.98 -14.92
CA HIS A 1 7.43 2.93 -14.76
C HIS A 1 8.83 3.45 -15.06
N GLU A 2 9.11 3.95 -16.28
CA GLU A 2 10.44 4.47 -16.68
C GLU A 2 10.95 5.57 -15.73
N ALA A 3 10.09 6.50 -15.32
CA ALA A 3 10.46 7.54 -14.35
C ALA A 3 10.90 6.96 -13.01
N VAL A 4 10.24 5.88 -12.54
CA VAL A 4 10.65 5.17 -11.32
C VAL A 4 12.02 4.55 -11.49
N LEU A 5 12.27 3.86 -12.61
CA LEU A 5 13.58 3.24 -12.88
C LEU A 5 14.71 4.27 -12.92
N GLN A 6 14.45 5.44 -13.52
CA GLN A 6 15.43 6.53 -13.57
C GLN A 6 15.71 7.09 -12.18
N LEU A 7 14.65 7.43 -11.43
CA LEU A 7 14.79 7.95 -10.06
C LEU A 7 15.51 6.97 -9.12
N ASN A 8 15.25 5.67 -9.24
CA ASN A 8 15.91 4.65 -8.42
C ASN A 8 17.41 4.53 -8.72
N LYS A 9 17.84 4.82 -9.96
CA LYS A 9 19.27 4.87 -10.32
C LYS A 9 19.95 6.13 -9.77
N GLU A 10 19.26 7.25 -9.76
CA GLU A 10 19.79 8.54 -9.31
C GLU A 10 19.85 8.61 -7.78
N ASP A 11 18.84 8.09 -7.11
CA ASP A 11 18.68 8.14 -5.66
C ASP A 11 18.00 6.86 -5.16
N ALA A 12 18.80 5.90 -4.71
CA ALA A 12 18.34 4.61 -4.24
C ALA A 12 17.44 4.75 -2.99
N PRO A 13 16.19 4.28 -3.03
CA PRO A 13 15.26 4.44 -1.91
C PRO A 13 15.56 3.48 -0.75
N GLU A 14 15.37 3.97 0.47
CA GLU A 14 15.39 3.16 1.69
C GLU A 14 14.02 2.57 2.02
N ILE A 15 12.95 3.25 1.58
CA ILE A 15 11.56 2.88 1.85
C ILE A 15 10.79 2.84 0.53
N LEU A 16 9.98 1.80 0.36
CA LEU A 16 9.13 1.63 -0.81
C LEU A 16 7.66 1.62 -0.38
N MET A 17 6.84 2.40 -1.08
CA MET A 17 5.38 2.41 -0.92
C MET A 17 4.75 1.85 -2.20
N ILE A 18 4.44 0.56 -2.22
CA ILE A 18 3.88 -0.15 -3.38
C ILE A 18 2.35 -0.13 -3.30
N GLY A 19 1.67 0.21 -4.39
CA GLY A 19 0.22 0.21 -4.37
C GLY A 19 -0.45 0.70 -5.65
N ASN A 20 -1.71 1.02 -5.48
CA ASN A 20 -2.62 1.51 -6.51
C ASN A 20 -2.79 3.04 -6.45
N SER A 21 -3.94 3.56 -6.91
CA SER A 21 -4.26 5.00 -6.88
C SER A 21 -4.19 5.62 -5.48
N ILE A 22 -4.51 4.87 -4.44
CA ILE A 22 -4.46 5.37 -3.05
C ILE A 22 -3.02 5.72 -2.67
N THR A 23 -2.07 4.87 -3.01
CA THR A 23 -0.63 5.13 -2.81
C THR A 23 -0.14 6.22 -3.76
N HIS A 24 -0.51 6.15 -5.05
CA HIS A 24 -0.12 7.13 -6.07
C HIS A 24 -0.50 8.57 -5.70
N PHE A 25 -1.72 8.76 -5.16
CA PHE A 25 -2.24 10.09 -4.87
C PHE A 25 -1.73 10.68 -3.56
N TRP A 26 -1.02 9.93 -2.74
CA TRP A 26 -0.63 10.37 -1.42
C TRP A 26 0.44 11.47 -1.46
N GLY A 27 1.62 11.19 -1.96
CA GLY A 27 2.74 12.12 -2.04
C GLY A 27 4.01 11.45 -2.57
N GLY A 28 5.15 12.14 -2.52
CA GLY A 28 6.45 11.58 -2.92
C GLY A 28 6.69 11.57 -4.43
N GLU A 29 7.80 10.95 -4.83
CA GLU A 29 8.25 10.86 -6.22
C GLU A 29 8.12 9.42 -6.75
N PRO A 30 7.78 9.26 -8.07
CA PRO A 30 7.43 10.33 -9.01
C PRO A 30 6.11 11.02 -8.61
N ALA A 31 6.06 12.34 -8.82
CA ALA A 31 4.94 13.14 -8.34
C ALA A 31 3.62 12.78 -9.03
N GLY A 32 2.62 12.48 -8.22
CA GLY A 32 1.23 12.30 -8.63
C GLY A 32 0.34 13.48 -8.19
N PRO A 33 -0.96 13.26 -7.97
CA PRO A 33 -1.90 14.29 -7.50
C PRO A 33 -1.60 14.87 -6.12
N GLN A 34 -0.77 14.24 -5.29
CA GLN A 34 -0.28 14.71 -3.99
C GLN A 34 -1.38 15.17 -3.00
N ARG A 35 -2.47 14.43 -2.92
CA ARG A 35 -3.64 14.77 -2.08
C ARG A 35 -3.33 14.75 -0.57
N GLY A 36 -2.31 14.00 -0.17
CA GLY A 36 -1.85 13.89 1.22
C GLY A 36 -0.40 14.31 1.43
N LYS A 37 0.14 15.22 0.58
CA LYS A 37 1.55 15.62 0.59
C LYS A 37 2.08 15.99 1.97
N GLU A 38 1.34 16.78 2.75
CA GLU A 38 1.80 17.21 4.08
C GLU A 38 2.04 16.03 5.03
N SER A 39 1.14 15.04 5.01
CA SER A 39 1.28 13.84 5.84
C SER A 39 2.41 12.94 5.36
N TRP A 40 2.61 12.86 4.04
CA TRP A 40 3.76 12.17 3.45
C TRP A 40 5.07 12.79 3.88
N ASP A 41 5.24 14.10 3.63
CA ASP A 41 6.46 14.84 3.96
C ASP A 41 6.79 14.77 5.48
N LYS A 42 5.75 14.80 6.32
CA LYS A 42 5.92 14.68 7.78
C LYS A 42 6.33 13.28 8.21
N LEU A 43 5.72 12.24 7.63
CA LEU A 43 6.00 10.84 7.97
C LEU A 43 7.42 10.45 7.54
N PHE A 44 7.81 10.89 6.36
CA PHE A 44 9.06 10.47 5.71
C PHE A 44 10.16 11.55 5.74
N LYS A 45 10.04 12.54 6.63
CA LYS A 45 11.02 13.61 6.73
C LYS A 45 12.44 13.06 6.90
N GLY A 46 13.34 13.47 6.00
CA GLY A 46 14.74 13.04 6.00
C GLY A 46 14.98 11.58 5.62
N LYS A 47 14.03 10.94 4.94
CA LYS A 47 14.14 9.56 4.46
C LYS A 47 14.01 9.51 2.94
N HIS A 48 14.75 8.60 2.32
CA HIS A 48 14.67 8.33 0.88
C HIS A 48 13.52 7.35 0.61
N VAL A 49 12.38 7.88 0.18
CA VAL A 49 11.15 7.10 -0.04
C VAL A 49 10.72 7.16 -1.49
N ARG A 50 10.47 6.01 -2.10
CA ARG A 50 9.91 5.94 -3.44
C ARG A 50 8.44 5.55 -3.41
N ASN A 51 7.61 6.37 -4.07
CA ASN A 51 6.21 6.04 -4.30
C ASN A 51 6.09 5.15 -5.54
N LEU A 52 5.78 3.88 -5.34
CA LEU A 52 5.51 2.88 -6.38
C LEU A 52 3.99 2.62 -6.50
N GLY A 53 3.19 3.64 -6.26
CA GLY A 53 1.75 3.61 -6.50
C GLY A 53 1.42 4.03 -7.93
N PHE A 54 0.49 3.31 -8.56
CA PHE A 54 -0.03 3.67 -9.88
C PHE A 54 -1.56 3.58 -9.88
N GLY A 55 -2.20 4.55 -10.52
CA GLY A 55 -3.65 4.57 -10.68
C GLY A 55 -4.15 3.29 -11.35
N TRP A 56 -5.25 2.73 -10.82
CA TRP A 56 -5.90 1.52 -11.33
C TRP A 56 -5.14 0.21 -11.21
N ASP A 57 -3.90 0.21 -10.66
CA ASP A 57 -3.13 -1.01 -10.52
C ASP A 57 -3.89 -2.08 -9.75
N LYS A 58 -3.93 -3.24 -10.37
CA LYS A 58 -4.22 -4.54 -9.76
C LYS A 58 -2.90 -5.21 -9.36
N ILE A 59 -2.98 -6.34 -8.68
CA ILE A 59 -1.80 -7.11 -8.24
C ILE A 59 -0.93 -7.51 -9.44
N GLU A 60 -1.54 -7.92 -10.54
CA GLU A 60 -0.83 -8.32 -11.76
C GLU A 60 -0.02 -7.17 -12.39
N ASN A 61 -0.49 -5.92 -12.29
CA ASN A 61 0.27 -4.75 -12.72
C ASN A 61 1.48 -4.50 -11.80
N MET A 62 1.29 -4.62 -10.47
CA MET A 62 2.39 -4.51 -9.50
C MET A 62 3.46 -5.58 -9.77
N LEU A 63 3.04 -6.85 -10.00
CA LEU A 63 3.94 -7.95 -10.35
C LEU A 63 4.71 -7.66 -11.63
N TRP A 64 4.03 -7.18 -12.68
CA TRP A 64 4.69 -6.81 -13.93
C TRP A 64 5.82 -5.80 -13.70
N ARG A 65 5.56 -4.72 -12.95
CA ARG A 65 6.55 -3.67 -12.66
C ARG A 65 7.73 -4.20 -11.82
N ILE A 66 7.47 -5.07 -10.85
CA ILE A 66 8.51 -5.72 -10.04
C ILE A 66 9.39 -6.61 -10.93
N TYR A 67 8.80 -7.39 -11.82
CA TYR A 67 9.55 -8.24 -12.75
C TYR A 67 10.30 -7.44 -13.82
N HIS A 68 9.96 -6.16 -14.01
CA HIS A 68 10.61 -5.25 -14.95
C HIS A 68 11.53 -4.21 -14.24
N GLY A 69 12.06 -4.57 -13.07
CA GLY A 69 13.22 -3.91 -12.49
C GLY A 69 12.94 -2.82 -11.45
N GLU A 70 11.69 -2.56 -11.05
CA GLU A 70 11.42 -1.51 -10.06
C GLU A 70 12.05 -1.77 -8.69
N LEU A 71 12.35 -3.02 -8.37
CA LEU A 71 12.99 -3.40 -7.10
C LEU A 71 14.44 -3.87 -7.28
N ASP A 72 15.06 -3.63 -8.42
CA ASP A 72 16.40 -4.14 -8.74
C ASP A 72 17.47 -3.05 -8.57
N GLY A 73 18.70 -3.46 -8.23
CA GLY A 73 19.87 -2.58 -8.18
C GLY A 73 20.09 -1.81 -6.87
N TYR A 74 19.25 -2.01 -5.86
CA TYR A 74 19.37 -1.42 -4.53
C TYR A 74 18.79 -2.35 -3.46
N GLN A 75 18.95 -2.00 -2.18
CA GLN A 75 18.32 -2.70 -1.06
C GLN A 75 17.55 -1.71 -0.19
N ALA A 76 16.24 -1.89 -0.10
CA ALA A 76 15.38 -1.12 0.79
C ALA A 76 15.43 -1.71 2.22
N LYS A 77 15.17 -0.87 3.21
CA LYS A 77 14.99 -1.26 4.61
C LYS A 77 13.56 -1.68 4.90
N ASP A 78 12.62 -0.90 4.37
CA ASP A 78 11.19 -1.06 4.63
C ASP A 78 10.38 -1.03 3.34
N ILE A 79 9.41 -1.91 3.24
CA ILE A 79 8.46 -1.96 2.13
C ILE A 79 7.05 -2.04 2.71
N VAL A 80 6.18 -1.14 2.27
CA VAL A 80 4.75 -1.16 2.58
C VAL A 80 3.97 -1.36 1.29
N ALA A 81 3.16 -2.39 1.21
CA ALA A 81 2.35 -2.70 0.04
C ALA A 81 0.85 -2.66 0.37
N LEU A 82 0.07 -2.01 -0.50
CA LEU A 82 -1.39 -1.94 -0.46
C LEU A 82 -1.98 -2.60 -1.72
N PRO A 83 -2.02 -3.94 -1.80
CA PRO A 83 -2.55 -4.66 -2.97
C PRO A 83 -4.06 -4.91 -2.86
N GLY A 84 -4.70 -5.22 -3.98
CA GLY A 84 -5.97 -5.93 -4.05
C GLY A 84 -7.23 -5.08 -4.18
N THR A 85 -7.22 -3.78 -3.85
CA THR A 85 -8.40 -2.92 -3.93
C THR A 85 -9.11 -2.98 -5.29
N ASN A 86 -8.37 -2.92 -6.40
CA ASN A 86 -8.95 -2.94 -7.74
C ASN A 86 -9.32 -4.37 -8.21
N ASN A 87 -8.68 -5.39 -7.62
CA ASN A 87 -9.01 -6.78 -7.90
C ASN A 87 -10.39 -7.17 -7.34
N LEU A 88 -10.88 -6.52 -6.27
CA LEU A 88 -12.22 -6.78 -5.73
C LEU A 88 -13.35 -6.67 -6.77
N GLN A 89 -13.17 -5.91 -7.85
CA GLN A 89 -14.19 -5.73 -8.87
C GLN A 89 -14.31 -6.92 -9.85
N SER A 90 -13.26 -7.71 -9.99
CA SER A 90 -13.15 -8.68 -11.08
C SER A 90 -12.61 -10.05 -10.67
N ASN A 91 -12.10 -10.18 -9.46
CA ASN A 91 -11.48 -11.42 -8.98
C ASN A 91 -12.22 -11.99 -7.76
N THR A 92 -12.13 -13.29 -7.58
CA THR A 92 -12.53 -13.96 -6.35
C THR A 92 -11.56 -13.66 -5.20
N ASP A 93 -11.97 -13.87 -3.96
CA ASP A 93 -11.10 -13.69 -2.82
C ASP A 93 -9.89 -14.63 -2.88
N GLU A 94 -10.08 -15.85 -3.35
CA GLU A 94 -9.03 -16.87 -3.50
C GLU A 94 -7.97 -16.43 -4.52
N GLU A 95 -8.39 -15.89 -5.66
CA GLU A 95 -7.47 -15.33 -6.68
C GLU A 95 -6.68 -14.14 -6.13
N ILE A 96 -7.32 -13.26 -5.35
CA ILE A 96 -6.66 -12.12 -4.74
C ILE A 96 -5.62 -12.58 -3.69
N LEU A 97 -5.97 -13.54 -2.84
CA LEU A 97 -5.05 -14.12 -1.84
C LEU A 97 -3.85 -14.78 -2.51
N GLN A 98 -4.08 -15.56 -3.57
CA GLN A 98 -3.00 -16.17 -4.36
C GLN A 98 -2.10 -15.10 -4.99
N GLY A 99 -2.70 -14.05 -5.57
CA GLY A 99 -1.96 -12.93 -6.15
C GLY A 99 -1.11 -12.19 -5.11
N ILE A 100 -1.63 -11.96 -3.91
CA ILE A 100 -0.87 -11.34 -2.80
C ILE A 100 0.29 -12.24 -2.36
N SER A 101 0.08 -13.57 -2.29
CA SER A 101 1.17 -14.51 -1.97
C SER A 101 2.28 -14.44 -3.01
N THR A 102 1.94 -14.45 -4.29
CA THR A 102 2.92 -14.29 -5.39
C THR A 102 3.65 -12.94 -5.33
N LEU A 103 2.91 -11.87 -4.99
CA LEU A 103 3.50 -10.53 -4.83
C LEU A 103 4.52 -10.49 -3.68
N ILE A 104 4.22 -11.11 -2.55
CA ILE A 104 5.13 -11.24 -1.42
C ILE A 104 6.41 -11.97 -1.83
N GLU A 105 6.28 -13.11 -2.50
CA GLU A 105 7.42 -13.89 -3.00
C GLU A 105 8.29 -13.07 -3.96
N ALA A 106 7.69 -12.38 -4.92
CA ALA A 106 8.40 -11.54 -5.88
C ALA A 106 9.15 -10.39 -5.20
N ILE A 107 8.55 -9.77 -4.17
CA ILE A 107 9.21 -8.71 -3.37
C ILE A 107 10.38 -9.32 -2.58
N GLN A 108 10.15 -10.41 -1.85
CA GLN A 108 11.17 -11.03 -0.99
C GLN A 108 12.37 -11.58 -1.77
N GLN A 109 12.16 -12.05 -3.00
CA GLN A 109 13.24 -12.48 -3.88
C GLN A 109 14.18 -11.33 -4.26
N ARG A 110 13.66 -10.11 -4.45
CA ARG A 110 14.45 -8.93 -4.85
C ARG A 110 14.96 -8.11 -3.68
N GLN A 111 14.22 -8.14 -2.57
CA GLN A 111 14.47 -7.36 -1.37
C GLN A 111 14.47 -8.26 -0.12
N PRO A 112 15.41 -9.24 -0.04
CA PRO A 112 15.37 -10.32 0.96
C PRO A 112 15.57 -9.84 2.40
N THR A 113 16.16 -8.66 2.59
CA THR A 113 16.45 -8.09 3.92
C THR A 113 15.45 -7.04 4.38
N ALA A 114 14.56 -6.60 3.48
CA ALA A 114 13.57 -5.58 3.81
C ALA A 114 12.51 -6.10 4.78
N ARG A 115 12.06 -5.24 5.72
CA ARG A 115 10.85 -5.51 6.48
C ARG A 115 9.65 -5.25 5.57
N LEU A 116 8.86 -6.27 5.30
CA LEU A 116 7.70 -6.17 4.41
C LEU A 116 6.41 -6.07 5.23
N CYS A 117 5.66 -4.99 5.02
CA CYS A 117 4.33 -4.77 5.54
C CYS A 117 3.29 -4.89 4.43
N ILE A 118 2.30 -5.75 4.64
CA ILE A 118 1.12 -5.85 3.77
C ILE A 118 -0.05 -5.18 4.49
N LEU A 119 -0.61 -4.16 3.86
CA LEU A 119 -1.79 -3.47 4.37
C LEU A 119 -3.06 -4.22 3.99
N GLY A 120 -3.99 -4.31 4.92
CA GLY A 120 -5.36 -4.66 4.61
C GLY A 120 -5.99 -3.62 3.69
N ILE A 121 -6.95 -4.03 2.87
CA ILE A 121 -7.70 -3.13 1.99
C ILE A 121 -8.48 -2.13 2.86
N TYR A 122 -8.40 -0.84 2.53
CA TYR A 122 -9.14 0.20 3.23
C TYR A 122 -10.64 0.11 2.92
N PRO A 123 -11.50 0.70 3.78
CA PRO A 123 -12.93 0.74 3.51
C PRO A 123 -13.23 1.23 2.10
N ARG A 124 -14.16 0.55 1.43
CA ARG A 124 -14.60 0.89 0.09
C ARG A 124 -16.13 0.89 0.08
N LYS A 125 -16.72 2.01 -0.36
CA LYS A 125 -18.17 2.18 -0.43
C LYS A 125 -18.81 1.10 -1.30
N ASP A 126 -19.93 0.59 -0.86
CA ASP A 126 -20.70 -0.50 -1.48
C ASP A 126 -19.98 -1.87 -1.50
N MET A 127 -18.84 -2.00 -0.76
CA MET A 127 -18.08 -3.24 -0.59
C MET A 127 -17.62 -3.46 0.87
N GLU A 128 -18.19 -2.76 1.83
CA GLU A 128 -17.71 -2.69 3.21
C GLU A 128 -17.60 -4.08 3.85
N GLU A 129 -18.66 -4.88 3.74
CA GLU A 129 -18.69 -6.21 4.33
C GLU A 129 -17.70 -7.16 3.62
N ARG A 130 -17.61 -7.08 2.29
CA ARG A 130 -16.63 -7.88 1.54
C ARG A 130 -15.20 -7.53 1.92
N VAL A 131 -14.88 -6.24 2.05
CA VAL A 131 -13.54 -5.79 2.47
C VAL A 131 -13.22 -6.30 3.87
N LYS A 132 -14.15 -6.21 4.80
CA LYS A 132 -13.98 -6.69 6.17
C LYS A 132 -13.71 -8.20 6.21
N LEU A 133 -14.52 -8.98 5.51
CA LEU A 133 -14.36 -10.44 5.43
C LEU A 133 -13.05 -10.82 4.74
N PHE A 134 -12.71 -10.14 3.65
CA PHE A 134 -11.46 -10.35 2.94
C PHE A 134 -10.25 -10.06 3.83
N ASN A 135 -10.22 -8.93 4.54
CA ASN A 135 -9.13 -8.57 5.44
C ASN A 135 -8.95 -9.61 6.57
N ALA A 136 -10.04 -10.19 7.07
CA ALA A 136 -9.98 -11.28 8.04
C ALA A 136 -9.34 -12.55 7.45
N LYS A 137 -9.69 -12.93 6.19
CA LYS A 137 -9.05 -14.02 5.47
C LYS A 137 -7.58 -13.73 5.22
N LEU A 138 -7.24 -12.53 4.75
CA LEU A 138 -5.87 -12.11 4.47
C LEU A 138 -5.00 -12.17 5.73
N LYS A 139 -5.50 -11.67 6.86
CA LYS A 139 -4.79 -11.75 8.15
C LYS A 139 -4.45 -13.19 8.51
N LYS A 140 -5.39 -14.12 8.31
CA LYS A 140 -5.19 -15.54 8.58
C LYS A 140 -4.16 -16.15 7.63
N GLU A 141 -4.26 -15.84 6.34
CA GLU A 141 -3.35 -16.34 5.30
C GLU A 141 -1.90 -15.89 5.54
N LEU A 142 -1.71 -14.69 6.10
CA LEU A 142 -0.39 -14.13 6.35
C LEU A 142 0.21 -14.46 7.71
N ALA A 143 -0.51 -15.18 8.58
CA ALA A 143 -0.08 -15.43 9.97
C ALA A 143 1.26 -16.16 10.08
N ASP A 144 1.53 -17.10 9.18
CA ASP A 144 2.75 -17.92 9.16
C ASP A 144 3.80 -17.42 8.14
N LYS A 145 3.55 -16.29 7.47
CA LYS A 145 4.49 -15.71 6.51
C LYS A 145 5.41 -14.70 7.19
N LYS A 146 6.64 -14.57 6.68
CA LYS A 146 7.61 -13.55 7.15
C LYS A 146 7.24 -12.16 6.65
N VAL A 147 6.05 -11.68 7.02
CA VAL A 147 5.53 -10.35 6.70
C VAL A 147 4.80 -9.77 7.89
N ILE A 148 4.69 -8.45 7.94
CA ILE A 148 3.86 -7.74 8.92
C ILE A 148 2.53 -7.44 8.26
N TYR A 149 1.44 -8.03 8.77
CA TYR A 149 0.10 -7.63 8.36
C TYR A 149 -0.38 -6.45 9.21
N LEU A 150 -0.90 -5.42 8.55
CA LEU A 150 -1.42 -4.24 9.23
C LEU A 150 -2.77 -3.81 8.65
N ASP A 151 -3.82 -3.91 9.46
CA ASP A 151 -5.14 -3.38 9.14
C ASP A 151 -5.33 -2.01 9.79
N LEU A 152 -5.56 -0.99 8.95
CA LEU A 152 -5.82 0.38 9.39
C LEU A 152 -7.31 0.76 9.32
N ALA A 153 -8.22 -0.20 9.10
CA ALA A 153 -9.66 0.09 8.98
C ALA A 153 -10.23 0.82 10.21
N SER A 154 -9.72 0.52 11.42
CA SER A 154 -10.14 1.19 12.65
C SER A 154 -9.86 2.69 12.69
N TYR A 155 -8.90 3.19 11.92
CA TYR A 155 -8.62 4.62 11.80
C TYR A 155 -9.69 5.36 10.97
N PHE A 156 -10.48 4.63 10.20
CA PHE A 156 -11.56 5.15 9.36
C PHE A 156 -12.95 4.93 9.99
N THR A 157 -13.01 4.49 11.25
CA THR A 157 -14.25 4.08 11.91
C THR A 157 -14.67 5.10 12.97
N ASN A 158 -15.94 5.45 13.00
CA ASN A 158 -16.54 6.25 14.04
C ASN A 158 -16.65 5.46 15.36
N LYS A 159 -17.02 6.14 16.45
CA LYS A 159 -17.19 5.50 17.78
C LYS A 159 -18.30 4.45 17.81
N ASP A 160 -19.30 4.58 16.95
CA ASP A 160 -20.41 3.63 16.80
C ASP A 160 -20.08 2.42 15.92
N GLY A 161 -18.87 2.35 15.38
CA GLY A 161 -18.42 1.27 14.51
C GLY A 161 -18.71 1.50 13.01
N SER A 162 -19.42 2.55 12.65
CA SER A 162 -19.66 2.89 11.23
C SER A 162 -18.40 3.47 10.56
N ILE A 163 -18.31 3.37 9.24
CA ILE A 163 -17.22 4.01 8.48
C ILE A 163 -17.46 5.52 8.38
N ASN A 164 -16.44 6.30 8.67
CA ASN A 164 -16.47 7.75 8.49
C ASN A 164 -16.18 8.12 7.03
N TRP A 165 -17.23 8.19 6.22
CA TRP A 165 -17.11 8.47 4.79
C TRP A 165 -16.59 9.88 4.47
N ASN A 166 -16.57 10.82 5.42
CA ASN A 166 -15.94 12.14 5.24
C ASN A 166 -14.40 12.05 5.06
N LEU A 167 -13.81 10.90 5.39
CA LEU A 167 -12.39 10.62 5.19
C LEU A 167 -12.05 10.15 3.77
N PHE A 168 -13.07 10.03 2.91
CA PHE A 168 -12.95 9.60 1.51
C PHE A 168 -13.62 10.62 0.59
N SER A 169 -12.99 10.96 -0.53
CA SER A 169 -13.51 11.92 -1.50
C SER A 169 -14.64 11.36 -2.38
N ASP A 170 -14.63 10.06 -2.60
CA ASP A 170 -15.53 9.34 -3.52
C ASP A 170 -15.91 7.94 -3.02
N GLY A 171 -15.75 7.70 -1.72
CA GLY A 171 -15.99 6.39 -1.11
C GLY A 171 -14.86 5.36 -1.34
N LEU A 172 -13.73 5.78 -1.91
CA LEU A 172 -12.54 4.95 -2.14
C LEU A 172 -11.23 5.67 -1.82
N HIS A 173 -11.05 6.88 -2.37
CA HIS A 173 -9.79 7.60 -2.23
C HIS A 173 -9.80 8.49 -0.98
N PRO A 174 -8.80 8.36 -0.11
CA PRO A 174 -8.71 9.18 1.10
C PRO A 174 -8.66 10.68 0.79
N THR A 175 -9.32 11.47 1.63
CA THR A 175 -9.11 12.93 1.72
C THR A 175 -7.76 13.23 2.37
N LYS A 176 -7.38 14.50 2.48
CA LYS A 176 -6.20 14.93 3.24
C LYS A 176 -6.22 14.38 4.67
N GLU A 177 -7.37 14.43 5.33
CA GLU A 177 -7.59 13.90 6.68
C GLU A 177 -7.45 12.37 6.71
N GLY A 178 -7.98 11.68 5.70
CA GLY A 178 -7.78 10.23 5.54
C GLY A 178 -6.31 9.85 5.42
N TYR A 179 -5.53 10.59 4.63
CA TYR A 179 -4.08 10.39 4.54
C TYR A 179 -3.33 10.69 5.85
N ASN A 180 -3.76 11.69 6.62
CA ASN A 180 -3.20 11.95 7.95
C ASN A 180 -3.38 10.74 8.88
N LEU A 181 -4.53 10.05 8.80
CA LEU A 181 -4.79 8.86 9.60
C LEU A 181 -3.98 7.64 9.14
N ILE A 182 -3.77 7.48 7.83
CA ILE A 182 -2.86 6.46 7.29
C ILE A 182 -1.44 6.72 7.81
N ALA A 183 -0.95 7.94 7.70
CA ALA A 183 0.37 8.32 8.20
C ALA A 183 0.51 8.04 9.70
N LYS A 184 -0.50 8.40 10.50
CA LYS A 184 -0.55 8.11 11.94
C LYS A 184 -0.46 6.61 12.21
N GLY A 185 -1.28 5.81 11.54
CA GLY A 185 -1.31 4.36 11.71
C GLY A 185 0.03 3.70 11.35
N LEU A 186 0.63 4.08 10.23
CA LEU A 186 1.94 3.58 9.82
C LEU A 186 3.05 4.00 10.80
N LYS A 187 3.04 5.25 11.28
CA LYS A 187 4.00 5.72 12.27
C LYS A 187 3.90 4.94 13.59
N GLU A 188 2.68 4.71 14.08
CA GLU A 188 2.44 4.04 15.36
C GLU A 188 2.69 2.52 15.30
N LYS A 189 2.46 1.90 14.16
CA LYS A 189 2.42 0.43 14.04
C LYS A 189 3.63 -0.16 13.31
N PHE A 190 4.24 0.57 12.39
CA PHE A 190 5.32 0.06 11.54
C PHE A 190 6.61 0.86 11.62
N PHE A 191 6.57 2.18 11.46
CA PHE A 191 7.77 3.05 11.48
C PHE A 191 8.14 3.56 12.90
N LYS A 192 8.09 2.69 13.89
CA LYS A 192 8.48 3.00 15.27
C LYS A 192 9.96 3.32 15.40
#